data_d9ade515644063c52bb8efd8bef187a2
#
_entry.id   d9ade515644063c52bb8efd8bef187a2
#
_cell.length_a   1.000
_cell.length_b   1.000
_cell.length_c   1.000
_cell.angle_alpha   90.00
_cell.angle_beta   90.00
_cell.angle_gamma   90.00
#
_symmetry.space_group_name_H-M   'P 1'
#
loop_
_entity.id
_entity.type
_entity.pdbx_description
1 polymer ?
#
loop_
_entity_poly.entity_id
_entity_poly.type
_entity_poly.pdbx_seq_one_letter_code
_entity_poly.pdbx_strand_id
1 'polypeptide(L)'
;MDHCTDTHLISDAENLFEAVNQLVRVYQFRDRDRICCYDVSVTQCYALETLIKQGPLRMQALAEEMFLDKSTASRVIDTLERKGYVERSVDLEDKRAIQIRATEAGEALYQKIRVDLVAEESAMIANLSPEVRKASVALIKQLTRAAEIRCGLVKSCCPTPSKVSCS
;
A
#
# COMPACT_ATOMS: atom_id res chain seq x y z
N MET A 1 1.24 20.91 36.33
CA MET A 1 0.78 21.17 34.95
C MET A 1 -0.07 20.01 34.56
N ASP A 2 -1.36 20.20 34.72
CA ASP A 2 -2.35 19.13 34.60
C ASP A 2 -2.44 18.64 33.17
N HIS A 3 -2.11 17.36 32.96
CA HIS A 3 -2.51 16.61 31.79
C HIS A 3 -4.02 16.37 31.92
N CYS A 4 -4.82 17.36 31.57
CA CYS A 4 -6.20 17.13 31.23
C CYS A 4 -6.15 16.27 29.96
N THR A 5 -6.13 14.95 30.11
CA THR A 5 -6.26 14.02 29.01
C THR A 5 -7.62 14.34 28.39
N ASP A 6 -7.61 14.84 27.18
CA ASP A 6 -8.83 15.18 26.45
C ASP A 6 -9.66 13.90 26.27
N THR A 7 -10.65 13.73 27.15
CA THR A 7 -11.50 12.52 27.20
C THR A 7 -12.24 12.35 25.87
N HIS A 8 -12.53 13.43 25.16
CA HIS A 8 -13.11 13.41 23.84
C HIS A 8 -12.13 12.85 22.81
N LEU A 9 -10.86 13.24 22.89
CA LEU A 9 -9.81 12.73 21.98
C LEU A 9 -9.63 11.23 22.10
N ILE A 10 -9.69 10.67 23.30
CA ILE A 10 -9.58 9.21 23.51
C ILE A 10 -10.78 8.51 22.90
N SER A 11 -11.99 8.98 23.18
CA SER A 11 -13.20 8.41 22.59
C SER A 11 -13.23 8.50 21.08
N ASP A 12 -12.79 9.62 20.50
CA ASP A 12 -12.66 9.78 19.05
C ASP A 12 -11.62 8.83 18.45
N ALA A 13 -10.51 8.62 19.15
CA ALA A 13 -9.48 7.68 18.73
C ALA A 13 -9.96 6.22 18.77
N GLU A 14 -10.73 5.83 19.79
CA GLU A 14 -11.35 4.50 19.86
C GLU A 14 -12.32 4.28 18.70
N ASN A 15 -13.22 5.22 18.45
CA ASN A 15 -14.17 5.14 17.34
C ASN A 15 -13.45 5.06 15.98
N LEU A 16 -12.40 5.85 15.79
CA LEU A 16 -11.58 5.82 14.57
C LEU A 16 -10.87 4.49 14.42
N PHE A 17 -10.29 3.96 15.51
CA PHE A 17 -9.61 2.67 15.51
C PHE A 17 -10.54 1.53 15.08
N GLU A 18 -11.75 1.48 15.63
CA GLU A 18 -12.75 0.47 15.26
C GLU A 18 -13.17 0.59 13.79
N ALA A 19 -13.47 1.81 13.33
CA ALA A 19 -13.89 2.07 11.96
C ALA A 19 -12.80 1.71 10.94
N VAL A 20 -11.54 2.06 11.21
CA VAL A 20 -10.39 1.71 10.34
C VAL A 20 -10.17 0.21 10.32
N ASN A 21 -10.21 -0.48 11.46
CA ASN A 21 -10.05 -1.94 11.52
C ASN A 21 -11.16 -2.68 10.75
N GLN A 22 -12.39 -2.20 10.85
CA GLN A 22 -13.50 -2.76 10.08
C GLN A 22 -13.31 -2.53 8.59
N LEU A 23 -12.95 -1.31 8.18
CA LEU A 23 -12.69 -0.96 6.79
C LEU A 23 -11.58 -1.84 6.19
N VAL A 24 -10.44 -1.95 6.86
CA VAL A 24 -9.30 -2.77 6.41
C VAL A 24 -9.73 -4.23 6.20
N ARG A 25 -10.48 -4.82 7.13
CA ARG A 25 -10.96 -6.21 6.98
C ARG A 25 -11.86 -6.39 5.76
N VAL A 26 -12.79 -5.47 5.53
CA VAL A 26 -13.70 -5.53 4.38
C VAL A 26 -12.94 -5.35 3.06
N TYR A 27 -12.00 -4.40 3.00
CA TYR A 27 -11.20 -4.17 1.81
C TYR A 27 -10.27 -5.35 1.49
N GLN A 28 -9.65 -5.95 2.49
CA GLN A 28 -8.83 -7.16 2.30
C GLN A 28 -9.65 -8.33 1.75
N PHE A 29 -10.89 -8.51 2.22
CA PHE A 29 -11.80 -9.52 1.68
C PHE A 29 -12.18 -9.21 0.23
N ARG A 30 -12.61 -7.99 -0.06
CA ARG A 30 -12.98 -7.52 -1.40
C ARG A 30 -11.84 -7.72 -2.40
N ASP A 31 -10.66 -7.23 -2.05
CA ASP A 31 -9.50 -7.28 -2.94
C ASP A 31 -9.09 -8.74 -3.22
N ARG A 32 -9.14 -9.61 -2.21
CA ARG A 32 -8.91 -11.04 -2.40
C ARG A 32 -9.93 -11.66 -3.36
N ASP A 33 -11.20 -11.38 -3.17
CA ASP A 33 -12.29 -11.91 -3.99
C ASP A 33 -12.18 -11.46 -5.45
N ARG A 34 -11.88 -10.18 -5.67
CA ARG A 34 -11.79 -9.60 -7.02
C ARG A 34 -10.48 -9.93 -7.74
N ILE A 35 -9.36 -9.89 -7.06
CA ILE A 35 -8.04 -10.10 -7.66
C ILE A 35 -7.79 -11.57 -7.98
N CYS A 36 -8.31 -12.52 -7.18
CA CYS A 36 -8.10 -13.95 -7.45
C CYS A 36 -8.63 -14.41 -8.82
N CYS A 37 -9.61 -13.71 -9.40
CA CYS A 37 -10.15 -14.00 -10.73
C CYS A 37 -9.13 -13.76 -11.86
N TYR A 38 -8.02 -13.08 -11.57
CA TYR A 38 -6.95 -12.75 -12.52
C TYR A 38 -5.71 -13.64 -12.42
N ASP A 39 -5.80 -14.75 -11.69
CA ASP A 39 -4.66 -15.66 -11.44
C ASP A 39 -3.45 -15.00 -10.77
N VAL A 40 -3.69 -13.96 -9.98
CA VAL A 40 -2.68 -13.31 -9.13
C VAL A 40 -3.21 -13.12 -7.71
N SER A 41 -2.30 -13.13 -6.73
CA SER A 41 -2.65 -12.78 -5.36
C SER A 41 -2.69 -11.27 -5.18
N VAL A 42 -3.32 -10.80 -4.09
CA VAL A 42 -3.32 -9.38 -3.70
C VAL A 42 -1.90 -8.82 -3.60
N THR A 43 -0.99 -9.58 -2.96
CA THR A 43 0.41 -9.17 -2.83
C THR A 43 1.13 -9.09 -4.19
N GLN A 44 0.81 -9.99 -5.12
CA GLN A 44 1.35 -9.94 -6.49
C GLN A 44 0.81 -8.72 -7.25
N CYS A 45 -0.47 -8.39 -7.09
CA CYS A 45 -1.06 -7.20 -7.67
C CYS A 45 -0.40 -5.92 -7.13
N TYR A 46 -0.13 -5.84 -5.83
CA TYR A 46 0.58 -4.70 -5.23
C TYR A 46 2.03 -4.59 -5.71
N ALA A 47 2.71 -5.71 -5.94
CA ALA A 47 4.05 -5.69 -6.54
C ALA A 47 4.03 -5.10 -7.96
N LEU A 48 3.06 -5.51 -8.79
CA LEU A 48 2.88 -4.93 -10.12
C LEU A 48 2.57 -3.44 -10.05
N GLU A 49 1.65 -3.04 -9.15
CA GLU A 49 1.32 -1.62 -8.94
C GLU A 49 2.55 -0.80 -8.59
N THR A 50 3.37 -1.28 -7.66
CA THR A 50 4.58 -0.59 -7.21
C THR A 50 5.57 -0.41 -8.37
N LEU A 51 5.84 -1.48 -9.14
CA LEU A 51 6.74 -1.43 -10.27
C LEU A 51 6.24 -0.54 -11.41
N ILE A 52 4.93 -0.48 -11.64
CA ILE A 52 4.33 0.38 -12.67
C ILE A 52 4.39 1.86 -12.24
N LYS A 53 4.15 2.16 -10.97
CA LYS A 53 4.16 3.54 -10.46
C LYS A 53 5.55 4.14 -10.29
N GLN A 54 6.51 3.34 -9.86
CA GLN A 54 7.86 3.81 -9.53
C GLN A 54 8.90 3.50 -10.61
N GLY A 55 8.54 2.63 -11.57
CA GLY A 55 9.48 2.11 -12.55
C GLY A 55 10.30 0.92 -12.02
N PRO A 56 11.40 0.57 -12.72
CA PRO A 56 12.26 -0.54 -12.32
C PRO A 56 12.87 -0.33 -10.92
N LEU A 57 12.80 -1.34 -10.07
CA LEU A 57 13.33 -1.31 -8.70
C LEU A 57 14.27 -2.49 -8.43
N ARG A 58 15.26 -2.26 -7.58
CA ARG A 58 16.06 -3.35 -6.98
C ARG A 58 15.21 -4.11 -5.96
N MET A 59 15.48 -5.41 -5.76
CA MET A 59 14.71 -6.27 -4.85
C MET A 59 14.56 -5.68 -3.44
N GLN A 60 15.63 -5.06 -2.91
CA GLN A 60 15.58 -4.47 -1.58
C GLN A 60 14.60 -3.28 -1.53
N ALA A 61 14.68 -2.37 -2.51
CA ALA A 61 13.78 -1.22 -2.58
C ALA A 61 12.32 -1.65 -2.76
N LEU A 62 12.06 -2.66 -3.60
CA LEU A 62 10.71 -3.20 -3.79
C LEU A 62 10.16 -3.83 -2.50
N ALA A 63 10.98 -4.58 -1.76
CA ALA A 63 10.58 -5.16 -0.48
C ALA A 63 10.22 -4.08 0.55
N GLU A 64 11.01 -3.00 0.63
CA GLU A 64 10.76 -1.85 1.50
C GLU A 64 9.46 -1.14 1.14
N GLU A 65 9.23 -0.86 -0.15
CA GLU A 65 7.99 -0.23 -0.63
C GLU A 65 6.74 -1.07 -0.37
N MET A 66 6.89 -2.39 -0.38
CA MET A 66 5.80 -3.32 -0.10
C MET A 66 5.64 -3.66 1.39
N PHE A 67 6.49 -3.13 2.27
CA PHE A 67 6.55 -3.48 3.70
C PHE A 67 6.73 -4.99 3.94
N LEU A 68 7.54 -5.65 3.10
CA LEU A 68 7.83 -7.07 3.16
C LEU A 68 9.31 -7.31 3.49
N ASP A 69 9.60 -8.47 4.09
CA ASP A 69 10.95 -8.96 4.11
C ASP A 69 11.42 -9.37 2.70
N LYS A 70 12.73 -9.31 2.47
CA LYS A 70 13.32 -9.58 1.16
C LYS A 70 13.01 -10.99 0.64
N SER A 71 12.90 -11.99 1.54
CA SER A 71 12.65 -13.38 1.13
C SER A 71 11.20 -13.55 0.64
N THR A 72 10.24 -12.90 1.30
CA THR A 72 8.84 -12.87 0.88
C THR A 72 8.68 -12.12 -0.44
N ALA A 73 9.29 -10.94 -0.58
CA ALA A 73 9.28 -10.18 -1.84
C ALA A 73 9.88 -11.01 -2.99
N SER A 74 11.00 -11.73 -2.75
CA SER A 74 11.59 -12.60 -3.77
C SER A 74 10.63 -13.68 -4.25
N ARG A 75 9.92 -14.36 -3.35
CA ARG A 75 8.92 -15.40 -3.73
C ARG A 75 7.78 -14.83 -4.55
N VAL A 76 7.32 -13.63 -4.21
CA VAL A 76 6.28 -12.91 -4.97
C VAL A 76 6.77 -12.66 -6.39
N ILE A 77 7.97 -12.11 -6.55
CA ILE A 77 8.58 -11.78 -7.83
C ILE A 77 8.89 -13.05 -8.65
N ASP A 78 9.44 -14.11 -8.04
CA ASP A 78 9.69 -15.38 -8.72
C ASP A 78 8.41 -15.97 -9.32
N THR A 79 7.28 -15.79 -8.66
CA THR A 79 5.98 -16.24 -9.17
C THR A 79 5.49 -15.37 -10.31
N LEU A 80 5.61 -14.04 -10.21
CA LEU A 80 5.23 -13.11 -11.27
C LEU A 80 6.11 -13.28 -12.52
N GLU A 81 7.40 -13.55 -12.34
CA GLU A 81 8.34 -13.79 -13.42
C GLU A 81 8.00 -15.08 -14.18
N ARG A 82 7.69 -16.17 -13.47
CA ARG A 82 7.19 -17.42 -14.10
C ARG A 82 5.91 -17.24 -14.90
N LYS A 83 5.07 -16.29 -14.52
CA LYS A 83 3.84 -15.92 -15.22
C LYS A 83 4.09 -14.92 -16.36
N GLY A 84 5.31 -14.41 -16.51
CA GLY A 84 5.67 -13.43 -17.52
C GLY A 84 5.19 -12.00 -17.25
N TYR A 85 4.78 -11.68 -16.04
CA TYR A 85 4.27 -10.35 -15.67
C TYR A 85 5.36 -9.40 -15.18
N VAL A 86 6.48 -9.92 -14.76
CA VAL A 86 7.70 -9.14 -14.45
C VAL A 86 8.91 -9.80 -15.08
N GLU A 87 9.97 -9.04 -15.23
CA GLU A 87 11.27 -9.56 -15.66
C GLU A 87 12.40 -8.93 -14.86
N ARG A 88 13.53 -9.64 -14.79
CA ARG A 88 14.77 -9.14 -14.22
C ARG A 88 15.67 -8.65 -15.33
N SER A 89 16.23 -7.45 -15.16
CA SER A 89 17.19 -6.86 -16.09
C SER A 89 18.38 -6.33 -15.32
N VAL A 90 19.50 -6.18 -16.03
CA VAL A 90 20.68 -5.51 -15.46
C VAL A 90 20.39 -4.03 -15.31
N ASP A 91 20.73 -3.45 -14.16
CA ASP A 91 20.63 -2.03 -13.90
C ASP A 91 21.52 -1.25 -14.89
N LEU A 92 20.99 -0.20 -15.49
CA LEU A 92 21.72 0.58 -16.51
C LEU A 92 22.88 1.40 -15.91
N GLU A 93 22.76 1.78 -14.64
CA GLU A 93 23.77 2.59 -13.94
C GLU A 93 24.81 1.70 -13.23
N ASP A 94 24.38 0.55 -12.72
CA ASP A 94 25.24 -0.40 -12.03
C ASP A 94 25.08 -1.80 -12.62
N LYS A 95 25.93 -2.13 -13.57
CA LYS A 95 25.91 -3.42 -14.29
C LYS A 95 26.05 -4.67 -13.37
N ARG A 96 26.35 -4.50 -12.09
CA ARG A 96 26.40 -5.57 -11.09
C ARG A 96 25.08 -5.77 -10.36
N ALA A 97 24.14 -4.82 -10.50
CA ALA A 97 22.84 -4.87 -9.87
C ALA A 97 21.76 -5.37 -10.83
N ILE A 98 20.77 -6.02 -10.26
CA ILE A 98 19.59 -6.50 -10.97
C ILE A 98 18.41 -5.65 -10.54
N GLN A 99 17.67 -5.15 -11.53
CA GLN A 99 16.38 -4.49 -11.36
C GLN A 99 15.24 -5.39 -11.81
N ILE A 100 14.09 -5.19 -11.22
CA ILE A 100 12.84 -5.85 -11.57
C ILE A 100 11.95 -4.79 -12.21
N ARG A 101 11.33 -5.14 -13.33
CA ARG A 101 10.36 -4.28 -13.99
C ARG A 101 9.10 -5.06 -14.38
N ALA A 102 7.96 -4.37 -14.47
CA ALA A 102 6.77 -4.95 -15.07
C ALA A 102 6.98 -5.12 -16.57
N THR A 103 6.43 -6.20 -17.12
CA THR A 103 6.33 -6.40 -18.57
C THR A 103 5.06 -5.74 -19.10
N GLU A 104 4.93 -5.61 -20.44
CA GLU A 104 3.69 -5.14 -21.06
C GLU A 104 2.49 -6.01 -20.66
N ALA A 105 2.69 -7.33 -20.52
CA ALA A 105 1.64 -8.24 -20.05
C ALA A 105 1.26 -7.96 -18.59
N GLY A 106 2.24 -7.66 -17.73
CA GLY A 106 2.02 -7.27 -16.34
C GLY A 106 1.27 -5.95 -16.23
N GLU A 107 1.65 -4.97 -17.03
CA GLU A 107 0.96 -3.68 -17.09
C GLU A 107 -0.49 -3.82 -17.56
N ALA A 108 -0.72 -4.58 -18.64
CA ALA A 108 -2.06 -4.83 -19.17
C ALA A 108 -2.94 -5.57 -18.15
N LEU A 109 -2.38 -6.55 -17.43
CA LEU A 109 -3.08 -7.24 -16.34
C LEU A 109 -3.47 -6.28 -15.22
N TYR A 110 -2.51 -5.48 -14.72
CA TYR A 110 -2.78 -4.52 -13.66
C TYR A 110 -3.86 -3.51 -14.06
N GLN A 111 -3.83 -3.00 -15.31
CA GLN A 111 -4.86 -2.07 -15.78
C GLN A 111 -6.27 -2.68 -15.77
N LYS A 112 -6.42 -3.95 -16.14
CA LYS A 112 -7.72 -4.64 -16.06
C LYS A 112 -8.20 -4.73 -14.61
N ILE A 113 -7.36 -5.20 -13.70
CA ILE A 113 -7.68 -5.29 -12.27
C ILE A 113 -8.05 -3.91 -11.72
N ARG A 114 -7.28 -2.87 -12.05
CA ARG A 114 -7.52 -1.52 -11.61
C ARG A 114 -8.87 -0.96 -12.08
N VAL A 115 -9.25 -1.24 -13.31
CA VAL A 115 -10.57 -0.80 -13.84
C VAL A 115 -11.70 -1.40 -13.02
N ASP A 116 -11.64 -2.69 -12.72
CA ASP A 116 -12.69 -3.36 -11.93
C ASP A 116 -12.72 -2.85 -10.48
N LEU A 117 -11.56 -2.71 -9.84
CA LEU A 117 -11.50 -2.17 -8.48
C LEU A 117 -12.00 -0.72 -8.40
N VAL A 118 -11.69 0.13 -9.39
CA VAL A 118 -12.18 1.51 -9.45
C VAL A 118 -13.67 1.56 -9.73
N ALA A 119 -14.21 0.65 -10.53
CA ALA A 119 -15.66 0.56 -10.76
C ALA A 119 -16.42 0.21 -9.46
N GLU A 120 -15.93 -0.76 -8.70
CA GLU A 120 -16.47 -1.11 -7.38
C GLU A 120 -16.39 0.08 -6.40
N GLU A 121 -15.25 0.75 -6.34
CA GLU A 121 -15.06 1.94 -5.50
C GLU A 121 -16.05 3.04 -5.89
N SER A 122 -16.22 3.26 -7.20
CA SER A 122 -17.17 4.25 -7.72
C SER A 122 -18.61 3.94 -7.29
N ALA A 123 -19.02 2.67 -7.32
CA ALA A 123 -20.36 2.26 -6.87
C ALA A 123 -20.54 2.50 -5.37
N MET A 124 -19.52 2.23 -4.54
CA MET A 124 -19.61 2.45 -3.09
C MET A 124 -19.77 3.93 -2.71
N ILE A 125 -19.12 4.82 -3.45
CA ILE A 125 -19.16 6.26 -3.14
C ILE A 125 -20.19 7.04 -3.94
N ALA A 126 -21.00 6.38 -4.78
CA ALA A 126 -21.94 7.02 -5.70
C ALA A 126 -22.95 7.96 -4.98
N ASN A 127 -23.39 7.56 -3.78
CA ASN A 127 -24.39 8.32 -2.99
C ASN A 127 -23.76 9.44 -2.14
N LEU A 128 -22.43 9.60 -2.14
CA LEU A 128 -21.77 10.67 -1.41
C LEU A 128 -21.70 11.94 -2.26
N SER A 129 -21.86 13.10 -1.64
CA SER A 129 -21.67 14.38 -2.34
C SER A 129 -20.21 14.55 -2.80
N PRO A 130 -19.95 15.34 -3.85
CA PRO A 130 -18.58 15.60 -4.30
C PRO A 130 -17.65 16.14 -3.20
N GLU A 131 -18.17 16.95 -2.30
CA GLU A 131 -17.45 17.54 -1.18
C GLU A 131 -17.03 16.45 -0.18
N VAL A 132 -17.97 15.56 0.18
CA VAL A 132 -17.69 14.42 1.08
C VAL A 132 -16.65 13.48 0.46
N ARG A 133 -16.77 13.15 -0.84
CA ARG A 133 -15.78 12.32 -1.53
C ARG A 133 -14.38 12.94 -1.48
N LYS A 134 -14.24 14.24 -1.73
CA LYS A 134 -12.96 14.94 -1.64
C LYS A 134 -12.42 14.98 -0.22
N ALA A 135 -13.28 15.27 0.76
CA ALA A 135 -12.89 15.31 2.17
C ALA A 135 -12.41 13.92 2.67
N SER A 136 -13.10 12.84 2.27
CA SER A 136 -12.72 11.47 2.62
C SER A 136 -11.33 11.11 2.09
N VAL A 137 -11.02 11.44 0.84
CA VAL A 137 -9.69 11.23 0.26
C VAL A 137 -8.62 12.02 1.01
N ALA A 138 -8.88 13.29 1.34
CA ALA A 138 -7.94 14.13 2.08
C ALA A 138 -7.67 13.57 3.48
N LEU A 139 -8.73 13.17 4.20
CA LEU A 139 -8.62 12.58 5.53
C LEU A 139 -7.82 11.27 5.52
N ILE A 140 -8.12 10.35 4.61
CA ILE A 140 -7.39 9.08 4.49
C ILE A 140 -5.91 9.33 4.21
N LYS A 141 -5.57 10.24 3.28
CA LYS A 141 -4.17 10.59 3.00
C LYS A 141 -3.45 11.17 4.22
N GLN A 142 -4.14 12.00 5.00
CA GLN A 142 -3.57 12.58 6.23
C GLN A 142 -3.31 11.50 7.29
N LEU A 143 -4.25 10.59 7.50
CA LEU A 143 -4.11 9.46 8.42
C LEU A 143 -2.98 8.52 7.99
N THR A 144 -2.92 8.17 6.70
CA THR A 144 -1.84 7.35 6.13
C THR A 144 -0.48 7.96 6.43
N ARG A 145 -0.28 9.24 6.12
CA ARG A 145 0.99 9.93 6.38
C ARG A 145 1.34 9.97 7.87
N ALA A 146 0.36 10.21 8.75
CA ALA A 146 0.59 10.19 10.18
C ALA A 146 1.02 8.80 10.68
N ALA A 147 0.41 7.74 10.16
CA ALA A 147 0.77 6.36 10.47
C ALA A 147 2.17 6.01 9.95
N GLU A 148 2.52 6.36 8.72
CA GLU A 148 3.84 6.16 8.13
C GLU A 148 4.95 6.79 8.98
N ILE A 149 4.76 8.02 9.43
CA ILE A 149 5.72 8.72 10.29
C ILE A 149 5.87 7.99 11.63
N ARG A 150 4.77 7.58 12.26
CA ARG A 150 4.81 6.88 13.57
C ARG A 150 5.42 5.49 13.48
N CYS A 151 5.22 4.79 12.36
CA CYS A 151 5.81 3.49 12.10
C CYS A 151 7.27 3.56 11.61
N GLY A 152 7.82 4.77 11.42
CA GLY A 152 9.18 4.96 10.92
C GLY A 152 9.36 4.60 9.44
N LEU A 153 8.26 4.53 8.69
CA LEU A 153 8.25 4.19 7.26
C LEU A 153 8.67 5.39 6.38
N VAL A 154 8.50 6.60 6.91
CA VAL A 154 9.01 7.84 6.28
C VAL A 154 9.90 8.55 7.29
N LYS A 155 11.09 8.96 6.87
CA LYS A 155 11.95 9.80 7.71
C LYS A 155 11.22 11.12 7.98
N SER A 156 10.85 11.37 9.25
CA SER A 156 10.26 12.64 9.63
C SER A 156 11.31 13.75 9.46
N CYS A 157 10.94 14.83 8.81
CA CYS A 157 11.78 16.02 8.74
C CYS A 157 11.86 16.79 10.07
N CYS A 158 11.20 16.31 11.14
CA CYS A 158 11.26 16.87 12.49
C CYS A 158 11.91 15.89 13.47
N PRO A 159 12.74 16.36 14.41
CA PRO A 159 13.33 15.50 15.43
C PRO A 159 12.20 14.92 16.29
N THR A 160 12.13 13.60 16.37
CA THR A 160 11.20 12.88 17.24
C THR A 160 11.51 13.18 18.71
N PRO A 161 10.51 13.45 19.57
CA PRO A 161 10.71 13.34 21.00
C PRO A 161 11.05 11.89 21.35
N SER A 162 12.07 11.77 22.20
CA SER A 162 12.71 10.53 22.64
C SER A 162 11.74 9.37 22.90
N LYS A 163 12.18 8.18 22.47
CA LYS A 163 11.57 6.87 22.75
C LYS A 163 11.20 6.76 24.24
N VAL A 164 9.91 6.64 24.51
CA VAL A 164 9.45 6.10 25.79
C VAL A 164 9.72 4.61 25.73
N SER A 165 10.69 4.14 26.49
CA SER A 165 10.96 2.72 26.69
C SER A 165 9.79 2.11 27.44
N CYS A 166 9.07 1.19 26.82
CA CYS A 166 8.20 0.27 27.54
C CYS A 166 9.11 -0.71 28.31
N SER A 167 9.06 -0.60 29.64
CA SER A 167 9.50 -1.65 30.57
C SER A 167 8.30 -2.53 30.90
#